data_67de7855bb2cf3cff26e512f8f7279ee
#
_entry.id   67de7855bb2cf3cff26e512f8f7279ee
#
_cell.length_a   1.000
_cell.length_b   1.000
_cell.length_c   1.000
_cell.angle_alpha   90.00
_cell.angle_beta   90.00
_cell.angle_gamma   90.00
#
_symmetry.space_group_name_H-M   'P 1'
#
loop_
_entity.id
_entity.type
_entity.pdbx_description
1 polymer ?
#
loop_
_entity_poly.entity_id
_entity_poly.type
_entity_poly.pdbx_seq_one_letter_code
_entity_poly.pdbx_strand_id
1 'polypeptide(L)'
;TIPTRIGRTNVAELLINGGIMEVGALSVGQAGFPTSRSHGTIRMNGGELLVLGELSIGNSANCTGVVHLAGGLINVPVGNTNVARVGDDGVGLMTISNATVMLNNLSVGRHTNSLGTLAIHETGLLNALDDVSVGRFGGSTGQLFMAGGELRCTSQTLWIGREGRGELVVSNGLIRADSLHVAS
;
A
#
# COMPACT_ATOMS: atom_id res chain seq x y z
N THR A 1 14.86 -13.90 -7.09
CA THR A 1 13.77 -14.59 -6.37
C THR A 1 12.48 -14.42 -7.16
N ILE A 2 11.71 -15.51 -7.34
CA ILE A 2 10.39 -15.46 -7.98
C ILE A 2 9.44 -14.75 -6.97
N PRO A 3 8.72 -13.68 -7.36
CA PRO A 3 7.82 -13.00 -6.45
C PRO A 3 6.61 -13.87 -6.09
N THR A 4 6.18 -13.79 -4.85
CA THR A 4 4.90 -14.35 -4.38
C THR A 4 3.75 -13.54 -4.96
N ARG A 5 2.73 -14.21 -5.48
CA ARG A 5 1.60 -13.56 -6.15
C ARG A 5 0.27 -14.05 -5.60
N ILE A 6 -0.60 -13.11 -5.23
CA ILE A 6 -1.98 -13.38 -4.81
C ILE A 6 -2.90 -12.81 -5.91
N GLY A 7 -3.64 -13.68 -6.59
CA GLY A 7 -4.45 -13.33 -7.75
C GLY A 7 -3.58 -13.00 -8.97
N ARG A 8 -3.22 -14.02 -9.76
CA ARG A 8 -2.40 -13.85 -10.97
C ARG A 8 -3.22 -13.91 -12.27
N THR A 9 -4.17 -14.82 -12.34
CA THR A 9 -5.04 -15.02 -13.51
C THR A 9 -6.51 -15.06 -13.14
N ASN A 10 -6.80 -15.23 -11.86
CA ASN A 10 -8.14 -15.38 -11.30
C ASN A 10 -8.26 -14.64 -9.98
N VAL A 11 -9.34 -14.88 -9.26
CA VAL A 11 -9.54 -14.41 -7.88
C VAL A 11 -8.76 -15.32 -6.93
N ALA A 12 -8.00 -14.72 -5.99
CA ALA A 12 -7.32 -15.45 -4.94
C ALA A 12 -7.34 -14.65 -3.62
N GLU A 13 -7.45 -15.36 -2.51
CA GLU A 13 -7.41 -14.78 -1.18
C GLU A 13 -6.36 -15.48 -0.31
N LEU A 14 -5.60 -14.69 0.45
CA LEU A 14 -4.71 -15.14 1.50
C LEU A 14 -5.24 -14.63 2.84
N LEU A 15 -5.47 -15.55 3.79
CA LEU A 15 -5.90 -15.23 5.14
C LEU A 15 -4.75 -15.52 6.13
N ILE A 16 -4.36 -14.51 6.93
CA ILE A 16 -3.32 -14.62 7.96
C ILE A 16 -3.98 -14.29 9.31
N ASN A 17 -4.11 -15.31 10.17
CA ASN A 17 -4.70 -15.15 11.49
C ASN A 17 -3.66 -15.14 12.62
N GLY A 18 -2.40 -15.45 12.32
CA GLY A 18 -1.29 -15.49 13.27
C GLY A 18 -0.05 -16.12 12.66
N GLY A 19 1.00 -16.27 13.47
CA GLY A 19 2.29 -16.78 13.00
C GLY A 19 3.08 -15.75 12.18
N ILE A 20 4.14 -16.21 11.53
CA ILE A 20 5.01 -15.39 10.69
C ILE A 20 5.04 -15.98 9.30
N MET A 21 4.79 -15.14 8.30
CA MET A 21 4.95 -15.47 6.90
C MET A 21 6.04 -14.57 6.31
N GLU A 22 7.12 -15.17 5.81
CA GLU A 22 8.20 -14.46 5.13
C GLU A 22 8.15 -14.73 3.62
N VAL A 23 8.24 -13.67 2.82
CA VAL A 23 8.29 -13.73 1.36
C VAL A 23 9.33 -12.77 0.80
N GLY A 24 9.87 -13.06 -0.39
CA GLY A 24 10.79 -12.16 -1.08
C GLY A 24 10.06 -10.89 -1.52
N ALA A 25 9.51 -10.87 -2.71
CA ALA A 25 8.59 -9.81 -3.17
C ALA A 25 7.15 -10.32 -3.16
N LEU A 26 6.18 -9.43 -2.96
CA LEU A 26 4.76 -9.76 -2.88
C LEU A 26 3.93 -8.88 -3.82
N SER A 27 3.20 -9.51 -4.72
CA SER A 27 2.24 -8.83 -5.60
C SER A 27 0.82 -9.31 -5.33
N VAL A 28 -0.10 -8.37 -5.13
CA VAL A 28 -1.53 -8.62 -4.88
C VAL A 28 -2.31 -8.01 -6.03
N GLY A 29 -3.01 -8.84 -6.81
CA GLY A 29 -3.65 -8.42 -8.06
C GLY A 29 -2.61 -8.12 -9.15
N GLN A 30 -2.04 -9.17 -9.75
CA GLN A 30 -1.07 -9.06 -10.83
C GLN A 30 -1.51 -9.88 -12.04
N ALA A 31 -1.48 -9.29 -13.24
CA ALA A 31 -1.77 -10.01 -14.46
C ALA A 31 -0.76 -11.14 -14.73
N GLY A 32 -1.27 -12.30 -15.17
CA GLY A 32 -0.45 -13.39 -15.70
C GLY A 32 -0.06 -13.17 -17.16
N PHE A 33 -0.93 -12.47 -17.90
CA PHE A 33 -0.78 -12.08 -19.30
C PHE A 33 -1.29 -10.64 -19.48
N PRO A 34 -0.88 -9.91 -20.51
CA PRO A 34 -1.23 -8.50 -20.70
C PRO A 34 -2.73 -8.18 -20.70
N THR A 35 -3.58 -9.13 -21.08
CA THR A 35 -5.03 -8.96 -21.15
C THR A 35 -5.79 -9.61 -19.99
N SER A 36 -5.09 -10.30 -19.08
CA SER A 36 -5.77 -10.94 -17.95
C SER A 36 -6.20 -9.93 -16.90
N ARG A 37 -7.38 -10.18 -16.36
CA ARG A 37 -7.89 -9.49 -15.18
C ARG A 37 -7.69 -10.40 -13.98
N SER A 38 -7.16 -9.89 -12.91
CA SER A 38 -6.99 -10.64 -11.69
C SER A 38 -7.45 -9.83 -10.49
N HIS A 39 -7.88 -10.58 -9.47
CA HIS A 39 -8.21 -9.99 -8.19
C HIS A 39 -7.50 -10.76 -7.08
N GLY A 40 -6.63 -10.07 -6.35
CA GLY A 40 -5.94 -10.62 -5.20
C GLY A 40 -6.42 -9.95 -3.91
N THR A 41 -6.64 -10.73 -2.87
CA THR A 41 -6.99 -10.21 -1.55
C THR A 41 -6.07 -10.80 -0.48
N ILE A 42 -5.60 -9.96 0.43
CA ILE A 42 -4.99 -10.38 1.69
C ILE A 42 -5.88 -9.88 2.82
N ARG A 43 -6.24 -10.80 3.74
CA ARG A 43 -6.85 -10.46 5.02
C ARG A 43 -5.93 -10.88 6.14
N MET A 44 -5.62 -9.95 7.02
CA MET A 44 -4.75 -10.20 8.14
C MET A 44 -5.43 -9.79 9.45
N ASN A 45 -5.67 -10.76 10.30
CA ASN A 45 -6.29 -10.57 11.62
C ASN A 45 -5.26 -10.60 12.76
N GLY A 46 -4.02 -11.00 12.46
CA GLY A 46 -2.91 -11.08 13.40
C GLY A 46 -1.69 -11.72 12.77
N GLY A 47 -0.60 -11.85 13.51
CA GLY A 47 0.66 -12.39 13.03
C GLY A 47 1.56 -11.37 12.34
N GLU A 48 2.55 -11.83 11.61
CA GLU A 48 3.49 -10.98 10.87
C GLU A 48 3.62 -11.44 9.42
N LEU A 49 3.57 -10.49 8.51
CA LEU A 49 3.92 -10.66 7.11
C LEU A 49 5.20 -9.87 6.82
N LEU A 50 6.30 -10.60 6.70
CA LEU A 50 7.61 -10.05 6.39
C LEU A 50 7.85 -10.12 4.88
N VAL A 51 7.96 -8.96 4.22
CA VAL A 51 8.19 -8.83 2.78
C VAL A 51 9.59 -8.28 2.55
N LEU A 52 10.54 -9.14 2.22
CA LEU A 52 11.96 -8.78 2.08
C LEU A 52 12.28 -7.94 0.83
N GLY A 53 11.34 -7.77 -0.07
CA GLY A 53 11.47 -7.00 -1.30
C GLY A 53 10.33 -6.01 -1.47
N GLU A 54 9.82 -5.92 -2.68
CA GLU A 54 8.72 -5.03 -3.03
C GLU A 54 7.36 -5.58 -2.58
N LEU A 55 6.51 -4.72 -2.02
CA LEU A 55 5.07 -4.96 -1.82
C LEU A 55 4.28 -4.14 -2.85
N SER A 56 3.59 -4.80 -3.77
CA SER A 56 2.78 -4.12 -4.79
C SER A 56 1.32 -4.61 -4.77
N ILE A 57 0.38 -3.68 -4.56
CA ILE A 57 -1.06 -3.92 -4.46
C ILE A 57 -1.73 -3.26 -5.66
N GLY A 58 -2.41 -4.05 -6.51
CA GLY A 58 -2.88 -3.60 -7.82
C GLY A 58 -1.70 -3.39 -8.78
N ASN A 59 -0.87 -4.43 -8.94
CA ASN A 59 0.43 -4.37 -9.62
C ASN A 59 0.32 -4.18 -11.14
N SER A 60 -0.75 -4.64 -11.76
CA SER A 60 -0.89 -4.59 -13.22
C SER A 60 -2.16 -3.90 -13.65
N ALA A 61 -2.14 -3.30 -14.84
CA ALA A 61 -3.33 -2.69 -15.46
C ALA A 61 -4.50 -3.70 -15.51
N ASN A 62 -5.71 -3.21 -15.30
CA ASN A 62 -6.96 -3.99 -15.22
C ASN A 62 -7.01 -5.02 -14.07
N CYS A 63 -6.08 -5.01 -13.13
CA CYS A 63 -6.06 -5.88 -11.97
C CYS A 63 -6.39 -5.11 -10.69
N THR A 64 -6.95 -5.83 -9.72
CA THR A 64 -7.30 -5.27 -8.42
C THR A 64 -6.57 -6.02 -7.33
N GLY A 65 -5.87 -5.29 -6.49
CA GLY A 65 -5.26 -5.80 -5.26
C GLY A 65 -5.94 -5.18 -4.04
N VAL A 66 -6.23 -6.01 -3.05
CA VAL A 66 -6.86 -5.56 -1.80
C VAL A 66 -6.10 -6.13 -0.62
N VAL A 67 -5.78 -5.29 0.36
CA VAL A 67 -5.17 -5.69 1.62
C VAL A 67 -5.98 -5.09 2.77
N HIS A 68 -6.55 -5.97 3.59
CA HIS A 68 -7.27 -5.60 4.80
C HIS A 68 -6.52 -6.08 6.03
N LEU A 69 -6.13 -5.15 6.88
CA LEU A 69 -5.46 -5.42 8.14
C LEU A 69 -6.40 -5.04 9.29
N ALA A 70 -6.85 -6.05 10.02
CA ALA A 70 -7.62 -5.90 11.26
C ALA A 70 -6.76 -6.18 12.51
N GLY A 71 -5.50 -6.55 12.33
CA GLY A 71 -4.50 -6.79 13.36
C GLY A 71 -3.19 -7.28 12.76
N GLY A 72 -2.13 -7.32 13.56
CA GLY A 72 -0.82 -7.84 13.17
C GLY A 72 0.13 -6.79 12.59
N LEU A 73 1.18 -7.28 11.94
CA LEU A 73 2.29 -6.48 11.42
C LEU A 73 2.57 -6.83 9.96
N ILE A 74 2.55 -5.86 9.07
CA ILE A 74 3.28 -5.95 7.80
C ILE A 74 4.61 -5.22 7.97
N ASN A 75 5.69 -5.93 7.66
CA ASN A 75 7.04 -5.40 7.74
C ASN A 75 7.74 -5.52 6.38
N VAL A 76 8.06 -4.36 5.78
CA VAL A 76 8.85 -4.25 4.55
C VAL A 76 10.17 -3.58 4.94
N PRO A 77 11.20 -4.36 5.31
CA PRO A 77 12.45 -3.83 5.87
C PRO A 77 13.16 -2.87 4.93
N VAL A 78 13.97 -2.01 5.49
CA VAL A 78 14.76 -1.02 4.74
C VAL A 78 15.73 -1.71 3.79
N GLY A 79 15.69 -1.33 2.52
CA GLY A 79 16.59 -1.78 1.47
C GLY A 79 16.38 -0.94 0.21
N ASN A 80 17.38 -0.86 -0.65
CA ASN A 80 17.34 0.00 -1.84
C ASN A 80 16.20 -0.28 -2.83
N THR A 81 15.59 -1.46 -2.74
CA THR A 81 14.48 -1.88 -3.61
C THR A 81 13.17 -2.13 -2.85
N ASN A 82 13.18 -1.96 -1.53
CA ASN A 82 12.05 -2.28 -0.66
C ASN A 82 11.06 -1.11 -0.64
N VAL A 83 10.16 -1.09 -1.59
CA VAL A 83 9.12 -0.08 -1.76
C VAL A 83 7.75 -0.72 -1.64
N ALA A 84 6.79 0.03 -1.11
CA ALA A 84 5.39 -0.36 -1.09
C ALA A 84 4.59 0.50 -2.07
N ARG A 85 3.67 -0.12 -2.79
CA ARG A 85 2.80 0.54 -3.76
C ARG A 85 1.36 0.08 -3.60
N VAL A 86 0.45 1.04 -3.53
CA VAL A 86 -0.99 0.82 -3.48
C VAL A 86 -1.57 1.47 -4.74
N GLY A 87 -1.99 0.68 -5.72
CA GLY A 87 -2.28 1.11 -7.08
C GLY A 87 -1.00 1.41 -7.85
N ASP A 88 -0.26 0.38 -8.25
CA ASP A 88 0.98 0.55 -9.04
C ASP A 88 0.64 0.89 -10.50
N ASP A 89 0.10 -0.08 -11.25
CA ASP A 89 -0.45 0.12 -12.60
C ASP A 89 -1.97 -0.14 -12.67
N GLY A 90 -2.55 -0.74 -11.62
CA GLY A 90 -3.97 -1.10 -11.52
C GLY A 90 -4.68 -0.42 -10.36
N VAL A 91 -5.68 -1.10 -9.82
CA VAL A 91 -6.44 -0.65 -8.66
C VAL A 91 -5.89 -1.31 -7.40
N GLY A 92 -5.43 -0.52 -6.45
CA GLY A 92 -4.95 -0.96 -5.14
C GLY A 92 -5.77 -0.36 -4.01
N LEU A 93 -6.17 -1.21 -3.07
CA LEU A 93 -6.81 -0.78 -1.82
C LEU A 93 -6.05 -1.37 -0.64
N MET A 94 -5.69 -0.54 0.32
CA MET A 94 -5.12 -0.97 1.60
C MET A 94 -5.89 -0.31 2.75
N THR A 95 -6.33 -1.15 3.69
CA THR A 95 -7.00 -0.69 4.92
C THR A 95 -6.21 -1.15 6.13
N ILE A 96 -5.92 -0.25 7.05
CA ILE A 96 -5.16 -0.51 8.27
C ILE A 96 -6.05 -0.16 9.46
N SER A 97 -6.48 -1.19 10.21
CA SER A 97 -7.25 -1.05 11.46
C SER A 97 -6.59 -1.92 12.53
N ASN A 98 -6.31 -1.39 13.71
CA ASN A 98 -5.68 -2.14 14.82
C ASN A 98 -4.40 -2.92 14.43
N ALA A 99 -3.71 -2.50 13.40
CA ALA A 99 -2.55 -3.16 12.82
C ALA A 99 -1.42 -2.17 12.60
N THR A 100 -0.20 -2.70 12.45
CA THR A 100 0.98 -1.90 12.16
C THR A 100 1.52 -2.24 10.77
N VAL A 101 1.90 -1.22 10.02
CA VAL A 101 2.64 -1.34 8.76
C VAL A 101 3.93 -0.55 8.89
N MET A 102 5.04 -1.24 8.71
CA MET A 102 6.38 -0.66 8.68
C MET A 102 6.96 -0.82 7.29
N LEU A 103 7.40 0.27 6.69
CA LEU A 103 7.95 0.26 5.33
C LEU A 103 8.95 1.40 5.14
N ASN A 104 9.72 1.34 4.05
CA ASN A 104 10.63 2.41 3.71
C ASN A 104 9.87 3.55 3.02
N ASN A 105 9.39 3.35 1.82
CA ASN A 105 8.73 4.39 1.02
C ASN A 105 7.40 3.88 0.47
N LEU A 106 6.41 4.76 0.34
CA LEU A 106 5.07 4.42 -0.09
C LEU A 106 4.62 5.30 -1.26
N SER A 107 4.05 4.65 -2.28
CA SER A 107 3.29 5.33 -3.32
C SER A 107 1.84 4.86 -3.34
N VAL A 108 0.91 5.80 -3.28
CA VAL A 108 -0.54 5.56 -3.38
C VAL A 108 -1.02 6.20 -4.68
N GLY A 109 -1.38 5.37 -5.67
CA GLY A 109 -1.59 5.80 -7.05
C GLY A 109 -0.25 6.18 -7.70
N ARG A 110 0.40 5.24 -8.41
CA ARG A 110 1.76 5.48 -8.88
C ARG A 110 1.82 5.85 -10.36
N HIS A 111 1.38 4.99 -11.24
CA HIS A 111 1.49 5.19 -12.69
C HIS A 111 0.20 5.70 -13.33
N THR A 112 0.29 6.15 -14.57
CA THR A 112 -0.83 6.62 -15.38
C THR A 112 -1.99 5.63 -15.38
N ASN A 113 -3.21 6.09 -15.13
CA ASN A 113 -4.44 5.31 -15.00
C ASN A 113 -4.48 4.37 -13.78
N SER A 114 -3.52 4.41 -12.87
CA SER A 114 -3.62 3.69 -11.61
C SER A 114 -4.53 4.42 -10.61
N LEU A 115 -5.19 3.64 -9.76
CA LEU A 115 -5.95 4.11 -8.61
C LEU A 115 -5.43 3.45 -7.34
N GLY A 116 -4.87 4.22 -6.45
CA GLY A 116 -4.46 3.78 -5.12
C GLY A 116 -5.36 4.39 -4.05
N THR A 117 -5.83 3.57 -3.13
CA THR A 117 -6.57 4.02 -1.95
C THR A 117 -5.95 3.44 -0.69
N LEU A 118 -5.54 4.29 0.22
CA LEU A 118 -5.08 3.92 1.56
C LEU A 118 -6.05 4.50 2.60
N ALA A 119 -6.55 3.64 3.48
CA ALA A 119 -7.40 4.05 4.59
C ALA A 119 -6.79 3.60 5.93
N ILE A 120 -6.70 4.51 6.90
CA ILE A 120 -6.22 4.22 8.25
C ILE A 120 -7.35 4.55 9.22
N HIS A 121 -7.69 3.56 10.05
CA HIS A 121 -8.80 3.61 10.99
C HIS A 121 -8.34 3.21 12.40
N GLU A 122 -9.14 3.56 13.39
CA GLU A 122 -9.02 3.09 14.78
C GLU A 122 -7.61 3.33 15.35
N THR A 123 -6.87 2.29 15.68
CA THR A 123 -5.48 2.35 16.18
C THR A 123 -4.44 1.92 15.13
N GLY A 124 -4.83 1.89 13.86
CA GLY A 124 -3.93 1.55 12.76
C GLY A 124 -2.70 2.48 12.72
N LEU A 125 -1.53 1.90 12.53
CA LEU A 125 -0.27 2.63 12.43
C LEU A 125 0.41 2.33 11.09
N LEU A 126 0.68 3.38 10.33
CA LEU A 126 1.60 3.32 9.20
C LEU A 126 2.86 4.12 9.54
N ASN A 127 4.01 3.45 9.54
CA ASN A 127 5.31 4.05 9.74
C ASN A 127 6.16 3.91 8.47
N ALA A 128 6.32 5.02 7.76
CA ALA A 128 7.19 5.13 6.59
C ALA A 128 8.49 5.82 6.99
N LEU A 129 9.62 5.23 6.63
CA LEU A 129 10.96 5.76 6.96
C LEU A 129 11.47 6.74 5.89
N ASP A 130 10.79 6.79 4.74
CA ASP A 130 11.08 7.65 3.60
C ASP A 130 9.77 8.31 3.14
N ASP A 131 9.75 8.93 1.95
CA ASP A 131 8.62 9.67 1.40
C ASP A 131 7.32 8.84 1.30
N VAL A 132 6.21 9.48 1.58
CA VAL A 132 4.86 9.01 1.23
C VAL A 132 4.32 9.89 0.10
N SER A 133 4.00 9.32 -1.05
CA SER A 133 3.47 10.03 -2.20
C SER A 133 2.05 9.57 -2.53
N VAL A 134 1.09 10.46 -2.52
CA VAL A 134 -0.31 10.23 -2.89
C VAL A 134 -0.56 10.92 -4.23
N GLY A 135 -0.78 10.14 -5.32
CA GLY A 135 -0.78 10.63 -6.69
C GLY A 135 0.62 10.96 -7.19
N ARG A 136 1.46 9.93 -7.44
CA ARG A 136 2.90 10.12 -7.64
C ARG A 136 3.27 10.66 -9.01
N PHE A 137 2.85 9.99 -10.09
CA PHE A 137 3.18 10.38 -11.47
C PHE A 137 1.96 10.87 -12.23
N GLY A 138 2.18 11.61 -13.30
CA GLY A 138 1.12 12.18 -14.12
C GLY A 138 0.09 11.15 -14.59
N GLY A 139 -1.20 11.47 -14.44
CA GLY A 139 -2.31 10.59 -14.75
C GLY A 139 -2.63 9.50 -13.73
N SER A 140 -1.90 9.42 -12.60
CA SER A 140 -2.28 8.58 -11.47
C SER A 140 -3.31 9.25 -10.57
N THR A 141 -4.07 8.45 -9.81
CA THR A 141 -4.93 8.93 -8.73
C THR A 141 -4.60 8.21 -7.43
N GLY A 142 -4.26 8.99 -6.42
CA GLY A 142 -4.02 8.50 -5.06
C GLY A 142 -4.99 9.12 -4.08
N GLN A 143 -5.48 8.30 -3.14
CA GLN A 143 -6.37 8.75 -2.07
C GLN A 143 -5.88 8.23 -0.72
N LEU A 144 -5.81 9.11 0.26
CA LEU A 144 -5.46 8.80 1.64
C LEU A 144 -6.58 9.27 2.58
N PHE A 145 -7.19 8.33 3.28
CA PHE A 145 -8.25 8.58 4.23
C PHE A 145 -7.79 8.24 5.65
N MET A 146 -7.85 9.21 6.55
CA MET A 146 -7.56 9.04 7.98
C MET A 146 -8.86 9.21 8.78
N ALA A 147 -9.37 8.11 9.31
CA ALA A 147 -10.54 8.10 10.21
C ALA A 147 -10.18 7.62 11.64
N GLY A 148 -8.90 7.62 11.95
CA GLY A 148 -8.28 7.21 13.21
C GLY A 148 -6.82 6.88 12.99
N GLY A 149 -6.15 6.32 14.00
CA GLY A 149 -4.79 5.83 13.90
C GLY A 149 -3.73 6.89 13.65
N GLU A 150 -2.59 6.46 13.15
CA GLU A 150 -1.44 7.34 12.95
C GLU A 150 -0.68 7.02 11.64
N LEU A 151 -0.33 8.06 10.91
CA LEU A 151 0.63 8.03 9.81
C LEU A 151 1.90 8.75 10.25
N ARG A 152 3.05 8.08 10.16
CA ARG A 152 4.38 8.63 10.44
C ARG A 152 5.26 8.59 9.20
N CYS A 153 5.78 9.77 8.81
CA CYS A 153 6.89 9.94 7.88
C CYS A 153 7.81 11.06 8.42
N THR A 154 8.37 10.82 9.62
CA THR A 154 8.98 11.84 10.49
C THR A 154 10.36 12.32 10.06
N SER A 155 10.93 11.78 9.03
CA SER A 155 12.23 12.24 8.50
C SER A 155 12.14 12.67 7.05
N GLN A 156 10.90 12.73 6.50
CA GLN A 156 10.67 12.87 5.08
C GLN A 156 9.35 13.59 4.77
N THR A 157 9.02 13.64 3.50
CA THR A 157 7.91 14.43 2.98
C THR A 157 6.66 13.58 2.72
N LEU A 158 5.51 14.10 3.14
CA LEU A 158 4.20 13.66 2.67
C LEU A 158 3.79 14.51 1.46
N TRP A 159 3.74 13.89 0.28
CA TRP A 159 3.33 14.52 -0.97
C TRP A 159 1.87 14.20 -1.28
N ILE A 160 1.05 15.22 -1.49
CA ILE A 160 -0.33 15.06 -1.96
C ILE A 160 -0.43 15.66 -3.36
N GLY A 161 -0.57 14.81 -4.37
CA GLY A 161 -0.56 15.21 -5.77
C GLY A 161 0.82 15.60 -6.28
N ARG A 162 1.84 14.74 -6.15
CA ARG A 162 3.21 15.10 -6.53
C ARG A 162 3.34 15.48 -8.00
N GLU A 163 2.79 14.67 -8.90
CA GLU A 163 2.66 14.93 -10.34
C GLU A 163 1.29 14.45 -10.86
N GLY A 164 0.63 13.55 -10.09
CA GLY A 164 -0.71 13.03 -10.36
C GLY A 164 -1.76 13.69 -9.48
N ARG A 165 -2.97 13.14 -9.49
CA ARG A 165 -4.04 13.59 -8.61
C ARG A 165 -3.89 12.95 -7.24
N GLY A 166 -3.72 13.76 -6.20
CA GLY A 166 -3.70 13.34 -4.80
C GLY A 166 -4.89 13.89 -4.02
N GLU A 167 -5.45 13.07 -3.14
CA GLU A 167 -6.48 13.47 -2.20
C GLU A 167 -6.10 13.01 -0.79
N LEU A 168 -6.21 13.91 0.19
CA LEU A 168 -6.04 13.62 1.61
C LEU A 168 -7.29 14.06 2.36
N VAL A 169 -7.93 13.13 3.06
CA VAL A 169 -9.06 13.41 3.94
C VAL A 169 -8.71 12.95 5.35
N VAL A 170 -8.73 13.87 6.29
CA VAL A 170 -8.48 13.60 7.72
C VAL A 170 -9.74 13.97 8.50
N SER A 171 -10.46 12.98 8.97
CA SER A 171 -11.62 13.16 9.86
C SER A 171 -11.27 12.89 11.31
N ASN A 172 -10.27 12.05 11.57
CA ASN A 172 -9.71 11.75 12.89
C ASN A 172 -8.32 11.12 12.71
N GLY A 173 -7.52 11.05 13.79
CA GLY A 173 -6.19 10.46 13.78
C GLY A 173 -5.07 11.48 13.78
N LEU A 174 -3.85 11.03 13.57
CA LEU A 174 -2.65 11.83 13.66
C LEU A 174 -1.74 11.61 12.44
N ILE A 175 -1.32 12.68 11.80
CA ILE A 175 -0.26 12.65 10.78
C ILE A 175 0.97 13.34 11.34
N ARG A 176 2.11 12.65 11.28
CA ARG A 176 3.44 13.19 11.58
C ARG A 176 4.29 13.11 10.33
N ALA A 177 4.62 14.23 9.77
CA ALA A 177 5.53 14.37 8.65
C ALA A 177 6.53 15.49 8.97
N ASP A 178 7.75 15.40 8.45
CA ASP A 178 8.72 16.49 8.52
C ASP A 178 8.26 17.65 7.61
N SER A 179 7.78 17.30 6.43
CA SER A 179 7.21 18.25 5.47
C SER A 179 5.91 17.73 4.87
N LEU A 180 4.96 18.62 4.59
CA LEU A 180 3.75 18.37 3.82
C LEU A 180 3.74 19.25 2.57
N HIS A 181 3.71 18.62 1.40
CA HIS A 181 3.54 19.30 0.13
C HIS A 181 2.20 18.91 -0.50
N VAL A 182 1.38 19.91 -0.78
CA VAL A 182 0.13 19.74 -1.52
C VAL A 182 0.33 20.46 -2.86
N ALA A 183 0.20 19.71 -3.96
CA ALA A 183 0.31 20.31 -5.29
C ALA A 183 -0.84 21.29 -5.53
N SER A 184 -0.54 22.37 -6.19
CA SER A 184 -1.49 23.41 -6.64
C SER A 184 -1.70 23.31 -8.15
#